data_8e2d1bc3fc2681050bfd0a84db3156b2
#
_entry.id   8e2d1bc3fc2681050bfd0a84db3156b2
#
_cell.length_a   1.000
_cell.length_b   1.000
_cell.length_c   1.000
_cell.angle_alpha   90.00
_cell.angle_beta   90.00
_cell.angle_gamma   90.00
#
_symmetry.space_group_name_H-M   'P 1'
#
loop_
_entity.id
_entity.type
_entity.pdbx_description
1 polymer ?
#
loop_
_entity_poly.entity_id
_entity_poly.type
_entity_poly.pdbx_seq_one_letter_code
_entity_poly.pdbx_strand_id
1 'polypeptide(L)'
;MAKFDSKVDGNTVGGDEYNNIVNPLANLITSSGQTVDTSNTQVVKAIADYAAVGTFYSEGGVVNAYSLSAIGNRLAPNAYSEGMEIRFRAGNANTGATTVNVAGLGVKSIKQGDGSTDLTAGDISTDFDTRARYDGTVFRLSNVSDVGN
;
A
#
# COMPACT_ATOMS: atom_id res chain seq x y z
N MET A 1 -25.15 10.10 -35.97
CA MET A 1 -24.19 9.92 -34.87
C MET A 1 -22.86 10.53 -35.29
N ALA A 2 -22.48 11.68 -34.72
CA ALA A 2 -21.29 12.40 -35.16
C ALA A 2 -20.04 11.62 -34.72
N LYS A 3 -19.21 11.24 -35.72
CA LYS A 3 -17.85 10.76 -35.46
C LYS A 3 -17.03 11.94 -34.96
N PHE A 4 -16.54 11.82 -33.72
CA PHE A 4 -15.49 12.71 -33.25
C PHE A 4 -14.18 12.32 -33.96
N ASP A 5 -13.88 13.07 -35.00
CA ASP A 5 -12.60 12.99 -35.70
C ASP A 5 -11.67 14.01 -35.02
N SER A 6 -10.98 13.62 -33.97
CA SER A 6 -9.98 14.50 -33.42
C SER A 6 -8.67 14.30 -34.15
N LYS A 7 -8.47 15.11 -35.14
CA LYS A 7 -7.17 15.29 -35.81
C LYS A 7 -6.26 16.07 -34.87
N VAL A 8 -5.32 15.40 -34.26
CA VAL A 8 -4.15 16.02 -33.67
C VAL A 8 -2.97 15.64 -34.57
N ASP A 9 -2.37 16.63 -35.22
CA ASP A 9 -1.15 16.51 -36.05
C ASP A 9 -1.17 15.44 -37.15
N GLY A 10 -2.31 15.30 -37.84
CA GLY A 10 -2.41 14.39 -38.99
C GLY A 10 -2.53 12.91 -38.64
N ASN A 11 -2.56 12.56 -37.36
CA ASN A 11 -2.79 11.19 -36.89
C ASN A 11 -4.23 11.04 -36.39
N THR A 12 -4.98 10.10 -36.95
CA THR A 12 -6.32 9.74 -36.48
C THR A 12 -6.18 8.64 -35.42
N VAL A 13 -6.38 8.97 -34.16
CA VAL A 13 -6.43 7.93 -33.11
C VAL A 13 -7.80 7.25 -33.19
N GLY A 14 -7.83 5.95 -33.44
CA GLY A 14 -9.07 5.17 -33.46
C GLY A 14 -9.74 5.17 -32.07
N GLY A 15 -11.08 5.07 -32.07
CA GLY A 15 -11.84 5.08 -30.78
C GLY A 15 -11.37 4.03 -29.77
N ASP A 16 -10.86 2.90 -30.25
CA ASP A 16 -10.35 1.83 -29.40
C ASP A 16 -8.99 2.19 -28.77
N GLU A 17 -8.12 2.87 -29.52
CA GLU A 17 -6.84 3.36 -29.02
C GLU A 17 -7.03 4.46 -27.97
N TYR A 18 -8.00 5.35 -28.18
CA TYR A 18 -8.36 6.37 -27.20
C TYR A 18 -8.83 5.74 -25.88
N ASN A 19 -9.71 4.75 -25.93
CA ASN A 19 -10.22 4.05 -24.77
C ASN A 19 -9.13 3.26 -24.01
N ASN A 20 -8.18 2.71 -24.74
CA ASN A 20 -7.06 1.97 -24.14
C ASN A 20 -6.10 2.86 -23.34
N ILE A 21 -6.02 4.16 -23.67
CA ILE A 21 -5.15 5.12 -22.96
C ILE A 21 -5.93 5.87 -21.88
N VAL A 22 -7.14 6.34 -22.19
CA VAL A 22 -7.90 7.24 -21.31
C VAL A 22 -8.48 6.49 -20.10
N ASN A 23 -9.02 5.29 -20.30
CA ASN A 23 -9.64 4.55 -19.20
C ASN A 23 -8.65 4.14 -18.09
N PRO A 24 -7.44 3.63 -18.40
CA PRO A 24 -6.43 3.36 -17.36
C PRO A 24 -5.99 4.60 -16.58
N LEU A 25 -5.84 5.75 -17.28
CA LEU A 25 -5.48 7.01 -16.63
C LEU A 25 -6.62 7.55 -15.77
N ALA A 26 -7.86 7.45 -16.22
CA ALA A 26 -9.03 7.81 -15.43
C ALA A 26 -9.14 6.93 -14.17
N ASN A 27 -8.88 5.64 -14.28
CA ASN A 27 -8.86 4.71 -13.15
C ASN A 27 -7.75 5.05 -12.15
N LEU A 28 -6.55 5.43 -12.63
CA LEU A 28 -5.47 5.87 -11.76
C LEU A 28 -5.87 7.14 -10.98
N ILE A 29 -6.47 8.11 -11.63
CA ILE A 29 -6.90 9.37 -11.03
C ILE A 29 -7.98 9.10 -9.96
N THR A 30 -9.01 8.31 -10.29
CA THR A 30 -10.10 8.00 -9.36
C THR A 30 -9.63 7.15 -8.18
N SER A 31 -8.69 6.23 -8.39
CA SER A 31 -8.13 5.41 -7.30
C SER A 31 -7.29 6.24 -6.31
N SER A 32 -6.81 7.41 -6.72
CA SER A 32 -6.18 8.39 -5.81
C SER A 32 -7.18 9.28 -5.06
N GLY A 33 -8.49 9.06 -5.24
CA GLY A 33 -9.54 9.86 -4.58
C GLY A 33 -9.87 11.16 -5.30
N GLN A 34 -9.42 11.35 -6.54
CA GLN A 34 -9.69 12.54 -7.34
C GLN A 34 -10.80 12.31 -8.36
N THR A 35 -11.47 13.39 -8.77
CA THR A 35 -12.43 13.37 -9.88
C THR A 35 -11.70 13.64 -11.19
N VAL A 36 -11.99 12.87 -12.22
CA VAL A 36 -11.43 13.10 -13.56
C VAL A 36 -11.95 14.42 -14.12
N ASP A 37 -11.07 15.31 -14.48
CA ASP A 37 -11.37 16.58 -15.14
C ASP A 37 -10.48 16.79 -16.36
N THR A 38 -10.47 17.98 -16.93
CA THR A 38 -9.67 18.34 -18.11
C THR A 38 -8.25 18.84 -17.75
N SER A 39 -7.84 18.78 -16.50
CA SER A 39 -6.53 19.27 -16.05
C SER A 39 -5.42 18.26 -16.38
N ASN A 40 -4.39 18.73 -17.07
CA ASN A 40 -3.20 17.91 -17.37
C ASN A 40 -2.37 17.56 -16.13
N THR A 41 -2.68 18.15 -14.96
CA THR A 41 -1.96 17.93 -13.72
C THR A 41 -2.49 16.75 -12.89
N GLN A 42 -3.68 16.22 -13.23
CA GLN A 42 -4.34 15.16 -12.45
C GLN A 42 -3.52 13.88 -12.32
N VAL A 43 -2.90 13.41 -13.41
CA VAL A 43 -2.08 12.20 -13.38
C VAL A 43 -0.86 12.40 -12.48
N VAL A 44 -0.19 13.55 -12.61
CA VAL A 44 0.97 13.89 -11.76
C VAL A 44 0.56 13.98 -10.29
N LYS A 45 -0.57 14.65 -10.01
CA LYS A 45 -1.10 14.74 -8.65
C LYS A 45 -1.51 13.38 -8.11
N ALA A 46 -2.18 12.54 -8.89
CA ALA A 46 -2.57 11.20 -8.49
C ALA A 46 -1.34 10.33 -8.13
N ILE A 47 -0.28 10.41 -8.91
CA ILE A 47 0.98 9.72 -8.64
C ILE A 47 1.64 10.29 -7.37
N ALA A 48 1.66 11.62 -7.21
CA ALA A 48 2.24 12.26 -6.03
C ALA A 48 1.46 11.91 -4.75
N ASP A 49 0.14 11.97 -4.79
CA ASP A 49 -0.72 11.60 -3.65
C ASP A 49 -0.55 10.11 -3.29
N TYR A 50 -0.41 9.25 -4.30
CA TYR A 50 -0.15 7.81 -4.09
C TYR A 50 1.22 7.57 -3.43
N ALA A 51 2.24 8.30 -3.86
CA ALA A 51 3.60 8.21 -3.32
C ALA A 51 3.72 8.82 -1.92
N ALA A 52 2.99 9.93 -1.64
CA ALA A 52 3.12 10.70 -0.40
C ALA A 52 2.63 9.93 0.84
N VAL A 53 1.63 9.07 0.71
CA VAL A 53 1.10 8.28 1.84
C VAL A 53 1.98 7.08 2.18
N GLY A 54 2.93 6.72 1.31
CA GLY A 54 3.89 5.64 1.56
C GLY A 54 3.23 4.29 1.82
N THR A 55 3.76 3.54 2.76
CA THR A 55 3.40 2.16 3.10
C THR A 55 2.53 2.05 4.35
N PHE A 56 1.82 3.11 4.73
CA PHE A 56 0.96 3.09 5.92
C PHE A 56 -0.38 2.41 5.63
N TYR A 57 -0.78 1.48 6.51
CA TYR A 57 -2.00 0.69 6.41
C TYR A 57 -2.92 0.94 7.59
N SER A 58 -4.23 0.78 7.37
CA SER A 58 -5.21 0.66 8.45
C SER A 58 -5.15 -0.75 9.03
N GLU A 59 -5.08 -0.85 10.35
CA GLU A 59 -5.08 -2.12 11.07
C GLU A 59 -6.48 -2.41 11.60
N GLY A 60 -6.96 -3.66 11.49
CA GLY A 60 -8.27 -4.11 11.93
C GLY A 60 -8.29 -5.56 12.43
N GLY A 61 -7.11 -6.13 12.77
CA GLY A 61 -7.00 -7.50 13.27
C GLY A 61 -7.25 -7.63 14.78
N VAL A 62 -6.66 -8.66 15.35
CA VAL A 62 -6.71 -8.97 16.79
C VAL A 62 -5.30 -9.13 17.32
N VAL A 63 -5.17 -9.25 18.66
CA VAL A 63 -3.88 -9.49 19.33
C VAL A 63 -3.13 -10.63 18.64
N ASN A 64 -1.87 -10.41 18.29
CA ASN A 64 -0.95 -11.34 17.62
C ASN A 64 -1.37 -11.77 16.18
N ALA A 65 -2.46 -11.24 15.64
CA ALA A 65 -2.91 -11.53 14.28
C ALA A 65 -3.46 -10.26 13.63
N TYR A 66 -2.55 -9.42 13.14
CA TYR A 66 -2.88 -8.14 12.53
C TYR A 66 -3.39 -8.30 11.10
N SER A 67 -4.43 -7.54 10.76
CA SER A 67 -5.01 -7.49 9.43
C SER A 67 -4.90 -6.08 8.88
N LEU A 68 -4.17 -5.91 7.79
CA LEU A 68 -3.85 -4.61 7.23
C LEU A 68 -4.61 -4.37 5.93
N SER A 69 -5.25 -3.23 5.84
CA SER A 69 -5.99 -2.76 4.66
C SER A 69 -5.41 -1.46 4.14
N ALA A 70 -5.45 -1.26 2.82
CA ALA A 70 -5.07 0.01 2.21
C ALA A 70 -5.98 1.14 2.71
N ILE A 71 -5.41 2.31 2.95
CA ILE A 71 -6.15 3.48 3.43
C ILE A 71 -6.76 4.24 2.26
N GLY A 72 -8.04 4.60 2.38
CA GLY A 72 -8.75 5.36 1.35
C GLY A 72 -8.84 4.63 0.02
N ASN A 73 -8.68 5.34 -1.08
CA ASN A 73 -8.78 4.80 -2.44
C ASN A 73 -7.45 4.26 -2.98
N ARG A 74 -6.50 3.92 -2.11
CA ARG A 74 -5.20 3.41 -2.53
C ARG A 74 -5.31 1.98 -3.05
N LEU A 75 -4.53 1.69 -4.07
CA LEU A 75 -4.41 0.33 -4.57
C LEU A 75 -3.72 -0.54 -3.51
N ALA A 76 -4.38 -1.63 -3.16
CA ALA A 76 -3.77 -2.67 -2.35
C ALA A 76 -2.68 -3.40 -3.15
N PRO A 77 -1.62 -3.89 -2.50
CA PRO A 77 -0.66 -4.76 -3.17
C PRO A 77 -1.37 -6.03 -3.64
N ASN A 78 -0.94 -6.57 -4.77
CA ASN A 78 -1.47 -7.81 -5.35
C ASN A 78 -0.60 -9.04 -5.05
N ALA A 79 0.57 -8.84 -4.47
CA ALA A 79 1.49 -9.89 -4.05
C ALA A 79 2.46 -9.36 -2.98
N TYR A 80 3.01 -10.27 -2.17
CA TYR A 80 4.19 -9.99 -1.35
C TYR A 80 5.42 -9.95 -2.24
N SER A 81 6.23 -8.90 -2.11
CA SER A 81 7.51 -8.75 -2.82
C SER A 81 8.62 -8.52 -1.80
N GLU A 82 9.77 -9.14 -1.99
CA GLU A 82 10.95 -8.88 -1.16
C GLU A 82 11.27 -7.38 -1.13
N GLY A 83 11.55 -6.86 0.05
CA GLY A 83 11.76 -5.44 0.27
C GLY A 83 10.48 -4.64 0.53
N MET A 84 9.28 -5.24 0.40
CA MET A 84 8.02 -4.57 0.74
C MET A 84 8.03 -4.12 2.19
N GLU A 85 7.78 -2.85 2.42
CA GLU A 85 7.61 -2.27 3.76
C GLU A 85 6.14 -2.10 4.11
N ILE A 86 5.81 -2.36 5.36
CA ILE A 86 4.51 -2.05 5.97
C ILE A 86 4.71 -1.14 7.18
N ARG A 87 3.78 -0.21 7.34
CA ARG A 87 3.66 0.63 8.53
C ARG A 87 2.21 0.66 8.96
N PHE A 88 1.97 0.53 10.25
CA PHE A 88 0.63 0.59 10.81
C PHE A 88 0.67 0.97 12.29
N ARG A 89 -0.42 1.51 12.80
CA ARG A 89 -0.65 1.67 14.24
C ARG A 89 -1.43 0.45 14.72
N ALA A 90 -0.84 -0.32 15.62
CA ALA A 90 -1.51 -1.48 16.20
C ALA A 90 -2.66 -1.05 17.12
N GLY A 91 -3.82 -1.67 16.98
CA GLY A 91 -4.95 -1.48 17.89
C GLY A 91 -4.76 -2.19 19.23
N ASN A 92 -3.89 -3.21 19.26
CA ASN A 92 -3.53 -3.99 20.45
C ASN A 92 -2.04 -4.28 20.44
N ALA A 93 -1.39 -4.19 21.60
CA ALA A 93 -0.01 -4.65 21.75
C ALA A 93 0.06 -6.17 21.58
N ASN A 94 1.18 -6.66 21.03
CA ASN A 94 1.38 -8.10 20.94
C ASN A 94 1.76 -8.70 22.32
N THR A 95 1.45 -9.98 22.49
CA THR A 95 1.77 -10.75 23.70
C THR A 95 2.76 -11.88 23.45
N GLY A 96 3.23 -12.04 22.23
CA GLY A 96 4.19 -13.06 21.81
C GLY A 96 4.31 -13.15 20.30
N ALA A 97 4.56 -14.35 19.78
CA ALA A 97 4.66 -14.62 18.36
C ALA A 97 3.47 -14.04 17.58
N THR A 98 3.75 -13.35 16.48
CA THR A 98 2.79 -12.48 15.83
C THR A 98 2.78 -12.72 14.31
N THR A 99 1.62 -12.53 13.73
CA THR A 99 1.38 -12.64 12.29
C THR A 99 0.72 -11.39 11.73
N VAL A 100 0.84 -11.20 10.42
CA VAL A 100 0.18 -10.13 9.67
C VAL A 100 -0.39 -10.67 8.36
N ASN A 101 -1.56 -10.18 7.99
CA ASN A 101 -2.16 -10.39 6.68
C ASN A 101 -2.36 -9.02 6.02
N VAL A 102 -1.66 -8.75 4.91
CA VAL A 102 -1.75 -7.47 4.20
C VAL A 102 -2.70 -7.63 3.03
N ALA A 103 -3.78 -6.87 3.02
CA ALA A 103 -4.75 -6.79 1.92
C ALA A 103 -5.31 -8.17 1.48
N GLY A 104 -5.37 -9.15 2.38
CA GLY A 104 -5.87 -10.48 2.06
C GLY A 104 -4.89 -11.40 1.32
N LEU A 105 -3.62 -11.02 1.18
CA LEU A 105 -2.60 -11.80 0.46
C LEU A 105 -2.17 -13.09 1.17
N GLY A 106 -2.71 -13.36 2.35
CA GLY A 106 -2.35 -14.51 3.19
C GLY A 106 -1.48 -14.11 4.38
N VAL A 107 -1.47 -14.97 5.37
CA VAL A 107 -0.81 -14.72 6.66
C VAL A 107 0.69 -14.92 6.54
N LYS A 108 1.48 -13.98 7.08
CA LYS A 108 2.93 -14.05 7.23
C LYS A 108 3.32 -13.80 8.68
N SER A 109 4.38 -14.45 9.16
CA SER A 109 4.93 -14.16 10.49
C SER A 109 5.63 -12.81 10.51
N ILE A 110 5.53 -12.11 11.64
CA ILE A 110 6.42 -11.00 11.97
C ILE A 110 7.48 -11.55 12.93
N LYS A 111 8.73 -11.36 12.61
CA LYS A 111 9.90 -11.79 13.39
C LYS A 111 10.71 -10.59 13.85
N GLN A 112 11.60 -10.80 14.79
CA GLN A 112 12.63 -9.81 15.16
C GLN A 112 13.45 -9.42 13.91
N GLY A 113 14.25 -8.37 14.01
CA GLY A 113 15.08 -7.89 12.90
C GLY A 113 16.03 -8.94 12.30
N ASP A 114 16.33 -10.02 13.02
CA ASP A 114 17.11 -11.17 12.55
C ASP A 114 16.33 -12.07 11.55
N GLY A 115 15.00 -11.96 11.49
CA GLY A 115 14.12 -12.76 10.62
C GLY A 115 13.85 -14.19 11.10
N SER A 116 14.35 -14.58 12.26
CA SER A 116 14.23 -15.95 12.79
C SER A 116 13.56 -16.00 14.15
N THR A 117 13.87 -15.06 15.04
CA THR A 117 13.36 -15.01 16.40
C THR A 117 11.92 -14.49 16.45
N ASP A 118 11.05 -15.17 17.18
CA ASP A 118 9.68 -14.70 17.40
C ASP A 118 9.66 -13.40 18.21
N LEU A 119 8.61 -12.60 18.02
CA LEU A 119 8.39 -11.42 18.84
C LEU A 119 8.06 -11.83 20.29
N THR A 120 8.49 -10.99 21.20
CA THR A 120 8.11 -11.04 22.62
C THR A 120 6.98 -10.06 22.90
N ALA A 121 6.34 -10.19 24.08
CA ALA A 121 5.26 -9.29 24.47
C ALA A 121 5.73 -7.82 24.48
N GLY A 122 5.00 -6.94 23.83
CA GLY A 122 5.27 -5.51 23.79
C GLY A 122 6.22 -5.03 22.68
N ASP A 123 6.78 -5.91 21.86
CA ASP A 123 7.59 -5.51 20.70
C ASP A 123 6.79 -4.70 19.70
N ILE A 124 5.48 -4.94 19.60
CA ILE A 124 4.51 -4.10 18.91
C ILE A 124 3.64 -3.43 19.96
N SER A 125 3.70 -2.10 20.01
CA SER A 125 2.97 -1.25 20.95
C SER A 125 1.83 -0.50 20.24
N THR A 126 0.82 -0.11 21.03
CA THR A 126 -0.22 0.81 20.59
C THR A 126 0.24 2.27 20.55
N ASP A 127 1.37 2.59 21.18
CA ASP A 127 1.85 3.97 21.34
C ASP A 127 2.64 4.47 20.14
N PHE A 128 3.23 3.55 19.36
CA PHE A 128 4.10 3.85 18.25
C PHE A 128 3.65 3.15 16.96
N ASP A 129 4.04 3.72 15.82
CA ASP A 129 3.84 3.07 14.53
C ASP A 129 4.78 1.88 14.40
N THR A 130 4.22 0.74 14.09
CA THR A 130 4.98 -0.46 13.76
C THR A 130 5.49 -0.36 12.34
N ARG A 131 6.76 -0.70 12.12
CA ARG A 131 7.38 -0.83 10.81
C ARG A 131 8.00 -2.20 10.65
N ALA A 132 7.70 -2.87 9.54
CA ALA A 132 8.32 -4.14 9.21
C ALA A 132 8.58 -4.27 7.71
N ARG A 133 9.62 -5.00 7.31
CA ARG A 133 10.00 -5.24 5.93
C ARG A 133 9.95 -6.73 5.60
N TYR A 134 9.34 -7.07 4.48
CA TYR A 134 9.27 -8.43 3.99
C TYR A 134 10.61 -8.86 3.38
N ASP A 135 11.12 -10.01 3.76
CA ASP A 135 12.41 -10.54 3.30
C ASP A 135 12.28 -11.68 2.26
N GLY A 136 11.07 -11.86 1.73
CA GLY A 136 10.74 -12.98 0.83
C GLY A 136 10.01 -14.13 1.53
N THR A 137 10.10 -14.22 2.87
CA THR A 137 9.49 -15.28 3.68
C THR A 137 8.64 -14.75 4.82
N VAL A 138 9.22 -13.85 5.63
CA VAL A 138 8.61 -13.25 6.82
C VAL A 138 8.76 -11.73 6.81
N PHE A 139 7.98 -11.05 7.63
CA PHE A 139 8.20 -9.64 7.92
C PHE A 139 9.19 -9.49 9.08
N ARG A 140 10.27 -8.74 8.87
CA ARG A 140 11.24 -8.38 9.90
C ARG A 140 10.86 -7.06 10.54
N LEU A 141 10.68 -7.04 11.85
CA LEU A 141 10.40 -5.83 12.60
C LEU A 141 11.58 -4.86 12.47
N SER A 142 11.26 -3.63 12.08
CA SER A 142 12.24 -2.55 11.91
C SER A 142 12.07 -1.43 12.94
N ASN A 143 11.25 -1.65 13.95
CA ASN A 143 11.14 -0.70 15.06
C ASN A 143 12.47 -0.73 15.80
N VAL A 144 13.22 0.35 15.68
CA VAL A 144 14.38 0.56 16.52
C VAL A 144 13.85 0.99 17.89
N SER A 145 13.59 0.03 18.76
CA SER A 145 13.63 0.28 20.18
C SER A 145 15.08 0.29 20.64
N ASP A 146 15.91 1.12 19.99
CA ASP A 146 17.20 1.49 20.54
C ASP A 146 16.99 2.77 21.33
N VAL A 147 16.40 2.61 22.48
CA VAL A 147 16.64 3.55 23.57
C VAL A 147 17.90 3.02 24.24
N GLY A 148 19.02 3.48 23.71
CA GLY A 148 20.32 3.19 24.28
C GLY A 148 20.28 3.38 25.77
N ASN A 149 20.70 2.34 26.44
CA ASN A 149 20.99 2.35 27.85
C ASN A 149 22.30 3.14 28.06
#